data_e46e790af80acabf41b4451fe5628374
#
_entry.id   e46e790af80acabf41b4451fe5628374
#
_cell.length_a   1.000
_cell.length_b   1.000
_cell.length_c   1.000
_cell.angle_alpha   90.00
_cell.angle_beta   90.00
_cell.angle_gamma   90.00
#
_symmetry.space_group_name_H-M   'P 1'
#
loop_
_entity.id
_entity.type
_entity.pdbx_description
1 polymer ?
#
loop_
_entity_poly.entity_id
_entity_poly.type
_entity_poly.pdbx_seq_one_letter_code
_entity_poly.pdbx_strand_id
1 'polypeptide(L)' 'MLISEMIERLEEIKEEYGDIDSKSWNRDTEDDSSIEAMGVIEQDGEKFLRFITVDD' A
#
# COMPACT_ATOMS: atom_id res chain seq x y z
N MET A 1 10.30 -3.09 3.25
CA MET A 1 9.35 -4.05 3.88
C MET A 1 9.59 -5.45 3.35
N LEU A 2 9.67 -6.43 4.22
CA LEU A 2 9.88 -7.82 3.83
C LEU A 2 8.58 -8.42 3.27
N ILE A 3 8.71 -9.42 2.42
CA ILE A 3 7.56 -10.08 1.82
C ILE A 3 6.64 -10.67 2.90
N SER A 4 7.21 -11.26 3.93
CA SER A 4 6.42 -11.81 5.04
C SER A 4 5.62 -10.74 5.78
N GLU A 5 6.19 -9.57 5.94
CA GLU A 5 5.50 -8.43 6.54
C GLU A 5 4.37 -7.93 5.64
N MET A 6 4.60 -7.90 4.33
CA MET A 6 3.60 -7.51 3.36
C MET A 6 2.39 -8.45 3.37
N ILE A 7 2.65 -9.74 3.40
CA ILE A 7 1.58 -10.75 3.43
C ILE A 7 0.72 -10.57 4.68
N GLU A 8 1.37 -10.44 5.83
CA GLU A 8 0.68 -10.26 7.10
C GLU A 8 -0.18 -9.00 7.11
N ARG A 9 0.38 -7.91 6.63
CA ARG A 9 -0.33 -6.63 6.57
C ARG A 9 -1.50 -6.67 5.59
N LEU A 10 -1.31 -7.29 4.44
CA LEU A 10 -2.37 -7.45 3.46
C LEU A 10 -3.52 -8.31 3.98
N GLU A 11 -3.22 -9.35 4.72
CA GLU A 11 -4.25 -10.19 5.33
C GLU A 11 -5.07 -9.41 6.36
N GLU A 12 -4.42 -8.59 7.19
CA GLU A 12 -5.10 -7.74 8.16
C GLU A 12 -6.03 -6.73 7.48
N ILE A 13 -5.53 -6.09 6.43
CA ILE A 13 -6.31 -5.09 5.69
C ILE A 13 -7.51 -5.75 5.00
N LYS A 14 -7.29 -6.89 4.39
CA LYS A 14 -8.34 -7.64 3.74
C LYS A 14 -9.43 -8.07 4.72
N GLU A 15 -9.04 -8.46 5.92
CA GLU A 15 -9.97 -8.87 6.96
C GLU A 15 -10.80 -7.70 7.48
N GLU A 16 -10.19 -6.54 7.62
CA GLU A 16 -10.85 -5.35 8.15
C GLU A 16 -11.70 -4.60 7.11
N TYR A 17 -11.19 -4.46 5.90
CA TYR A 17 -11.82 -3.64 4.86
C TYR A 17 -12.39 -4.45 3.70
N GLY A 18 -12.09 -5.73 3.63
CA GLY A 18 -12.46 -6.56 2.50
C GLY A 18 -11.43 -6.50 1.37
N ASP A 19 -11.78 -7.06 0.24
CA ASP A 19 -10.88 -7.12 -0.91
C ASP A 19 -10.93 -5.82 -1.71
N ILE A 20 -10.36 -4.78 -1.13
CA ILE A 20 -10.34 -3.44 -1.75
C ILE A 20 -9.22 -3.33 -2.78
N ASP A 21 -9.35 -2.35 -3.66
CA ASP A 21 -8.36 -2.09 -4.70
C ASP A 21 -7.07 -1.52 -4.11
N SER A 22 -5.99 -1.67 -4.85
CA SER A 22 -4.70 -1.12 -4.47
C SER A 22 -4.22 -0.11 -5.50
N LYS A 23 -3.65 0.97 -5.04
CA LYS A 23 -3.10 2.01 -5.91
C LYS A 23 -1.72 2.39 -5.42
N SER A 24 -0.83 2.65 -6.35
CA SER A 24 0.47 3.22 -6.03
C SER A 24 0.51 4.63 -6.59
N TRP A 25 0.97 5.54 -5.78
CA TRP A 25 1.23 6.88 -6.24
C TRP A 25 2.68 6.93 -6.74
N ASN A 26 2.84 6.85 -8.04
CA ASN A 26 4.15 7.04 -8.64
C ASN A 26 4.31 8.48 -9.09
N ARG A 27 5.21 9.18 -8.46
CA ARG A 27 5.89 10.25 -9.15
C ARG A 27 6.85 9.57 -10.10
N ASP A 28 7.07 10.20 -11.24
CA ASP A 28 8.00 9.79 -12.29
C ASP A 28 9.41 9.46 -11.78
N THR A 29 9.54 8.54 -10.88
CA THR A 29 10.85 8.06 -10.46
C THR A 29 11.10 6.74 -11.15
N GLU A 30 12.10 6.71 -11.98
CA GLU A 30 12.56 5.52 -12.66
C GLU A 30 13.35 4.60 -11.73
N ASP A 31 13.54 5.01 -10.49
CA ASP A 31 14.35 4.30 -9.52
C ASP A 31 13.49 3.37 -8.66
N ASP A 32 14.07 2.23 -8.32
CA ASP A 32 13.45 1.29 -7.40
C ASP A 32 13.37 1.90 -5.99
N SER A 33 12.17 1.97 -5.46
CA SER A 33 11.96 2.47 -4.11
C SER A 33 11.58 1.33 -3.18
N SER A 34 12.13 1.37 -1.97
CA SER A 34 11.75 0.41 -0.95
C SER A 34 10.38 0.73 -0.38
N ILE A 35 9.53 -0.29 -0.27
CA ILE A 35 8.23 -0.15 0.37
C ILE A 35 8.43 -0.25 1.87
N GLU A 36 8.09 0.81 2.60
CA GLU A 36 8.22 0.84 4.06
C GLU A 36 6.95 0.47 4.79
N ALA A 37 5.80 0.85 4.23
CA ALA A 37 4.53 0.64 4.89
C ALA A 37 3.40 0.57 3.89
N MET A 38 2.24 0.16 4.37
CA MET A 38 1.00 0.16 3.61
C MET A 38 -0.09 0.78 4.48
N GLY A 39 -0.99 1.50 3.86
CA GLY A 39 -2.10 2.08 4.57
C GLY A 39 -3.36 2.10 3.72
N VAL A 40 -4.50 2.25 4.37
CA VAL A 40 -5.77 2.40 3.68
C VAL A 40 -6.13 3.88 3.67
N ILE A 41 -6.48 4.37 2.48
CA ILE A 41 -6.86 5.76 2.28
C ILE A 41 -8.26 5.78 1.72
N GLU A 42 -9.05 6.73 2.21
CA GLU A 42 -10.38 7.01 1.68
C GLU A 42 -10.34 8.30 0.89
N GLN A 43 -10.75 8.24 -0.35
CA GLN A 43 -10.81 9.41 -1.23
C GLN A 43 -12.07 9.33 -2.09
N ASP A 44 -12.86 10.40 -2.08
CA ASP A 44 -14.11 10.48 -2.85
C ASP A 44 -15.10 9.34 -2.55
N GLY A 45 -15.11 8.87 -1.30
CA GLY A 45 -15.97 7.78 -0.89
C GLY A 45 -15.45 6.40 -1.21
N GLU A 46 -14.29 6.30 -1.83
CA GLU A 46 -13.66 5.02 -2.15
C GLU A 46 -12.47 4.75 -1.22
N LYS A 47 -12.37 3.52 -0.76
CA LYS A 47 -11.24 3.07 0.03
C LYS A 47 -10.31 2.25 -0.84
N PHE A 48 -9.02 2.51 -0.71
CA PHE A 48 -8.01 1.75 -1.45
C PHE A 48 -6.73 1.62 -0.63
N LEU A 49 -5.98 0.59 -0.93
CA LEU A 49 -4.67 0.36 -0.33
C LEU A 49 -3.63 1.24 -1.02
N ARG A 50 -2.80 1.88 -0.23
CA ARG A 50 -1.69 2.68 -0.74
C ARG A 50 -0.38 2.19 -0.16
N PHE A 51 0.61 2.03 -1.04
CA PHE A 51 1.98 1.72 -0.63
C PHE A 51 2.72 2.99 -0.28
N ILE A 52 3.41 2.96 0.84
CA ILE A 52 4.25 4.08 1.28
C ILE A 52 5.69 3.71 0.99
N THR A 53 6.34 4.50 0.16
CA THR A 53 7.73 4.28 -0.23
C THR A 53 8.62 5.35 0.37
N VAL A 54 9.87 4.98 0.61
CA VAL A 54 10.88 5.94 1.02
C VAL A 54 11.61 6.43 -0.20
N ASP A 55 11.63 7.73 -0.32
CA ASP A 55 12.34 8.40 -1.37
C ASP A 55 13.68 8.87 -0.80
N ASP A 56 14.72 8.24 -1.20
CA ASP A 56 16.07 8.70 -0.87
C ASP A 56 16.55 9.71 -1.88
#